data_bb27b8c27be3296057f92ab85aaa565f
#
_entry.id   bb27b8c27be3296057f92ab85aaa565f
#
_cell.length_a   1.000
_cell.length_b   1.000
_cell.length_c   1.000
_cell.angle_alpha   90.00
_cell.angle_beta   90.00
_cell.angle_gamma   90.00
#
_symmetry.space_group_name_H-M   'P 1'
#
loop_
_entity.id
_entity.type
_entity.pdbx_description
1 polymer ?
#
loop_
_entity_poly.entity_id
_entity_poly.type
_entity_poly.pdbx_seq_one_letter_code
_entity_poly.pdbx_strand_id
1 'polypeptide(L)'
;MRAGARAAALMAALTMLALDGCGYALVGRGIVSDPTIKRIGVPTFANATGKPALDQKITQRVIEELLRRGRFDVVQERSGVDALVEGELLRYQAQPVGFSEEAAGGGGTTTQASRYAITVTAKIRYGKVNAPEPIWSNDAFQFRDEYEVGSDPATFFDREEQAIDRLATSFARSLVAAMLEAF
;
A
#
# COMPACT_ATOMS: atom_id res chain seq x y z
N MET A 1 15.01 -31.70 56.60
CA MET A 1 13.86 -31.56 55.69
C MET A 1 13.62 -30.14 55.14
N ARG A 2 14.20 -29.06 55.67
CA ARG A 2 13.98 -27.67 55.21
C ARG A 2 14.91 -27.22 54.06
N ALA A 3 16.04 -27.88 53.85
CA ALA A 3 16.99 -27.53 52.79
C ALA A 3 16.53 -28.00 51.40
N GLY A 4 15.89 -29.18 51.30
CA GLY A 4 15.39 -29.70 50.03
C GLY A 4 14.20 -28.91 49.44
N ALA A 5 13.34 -28.41 50.33
CA ALA A 5 12.19 -27.58 49.90
C ALA A 5 12.64 -26.20 49.33
N ARG A 6 13.74 -25.63 49.85
CA ARG A 6 14.32 -24.36 49.35
C ARG A 6 15.00 -24.56 47.99
N ALA A 7 15.68 -25.69 47.78
CA ALA A 7 16.30 -26.01 46.49
C ALA A 7 15.26 -26.28 45.41
N ALA A 8 14.16 -26.95 45.70
CA ALA A 8 13.05 -27.19 44.77
C ALA A 8 12.33 -25.90 44.38
N ALA A 9 12.12 -24.98 45.34
CA ALA A 9 11.50 -23.69 45.08
C ALA A 9 12.38 -22.78 44.21
N LEU A 10 13.70 -22.81 44.37
CA LEU A 10 14.65 -22.06 43.54
C LEU A 10 14.70 -22.61 42.12
N MET A 11 14.67 -23.93 41.94
CA MET A 11 14.61 -24.55 40.60
C MET A 11 13.31 -24.24 39.89
N ALA A 12 12.15 -24.25 40.56
CA ALA A 12 10.87 -23.89 39.99
C ALA A 12 10.79 -22.41 39.60
N ALA A 13 11.40 -21.50 40.37
CA ALA A 13 11.47 -20.09 40.03
C ALA A 13 12.39 -19.84 38.80
N LEU A 14 13.49 -20.58 38.66
CA LEU A 14 14.43 -20.46 37.56
C LEU A 14 13.81 -20.99 36.24
N THR A 15 12.95 -22.04 36.30
CA THR A 15 12.24 -22.54 35.14
C THR A 15 11.09 -21.62 34.69
N MET A 16 10.47 -20.88 35.61
CA MET A 16 9.46 -19.88 35.23
C MET A 16 10.06 -18.63 34.50
N LEU A 17 11.30 -18.25 34.86
CA LEU A 17 11.99 -17.14 34.18
C LEU A 17 12.45 -17.48 32.75
N ALA A 18 12.52 -18.77 32.38
CA ALA A 18 12.95 -19.20 31.06
C ALA A 18 11.78 -19.26 30.00
N LEU A 19 10.53 -19.05 30.42
CA LEU A 19 9.34 -19.12 29.54
C LEU A 19 8.89 -17.76 28.98
N ASP A 20 9.48 -16.64 29.42
CA ASP A 20 9.16 -15.31 28.90
C ASP A 20 9.94 -14.94 27.61
N GLY A 21 10.34 -15.92 26.83
CA GLY A 21 10.79 -15.74 25.45
C GLY A 21 9.62 -15.42 24.54
N CYS A 22 8.93 -14.29 24.72
CA CYS A 22 8.08 -13.73 23.69
C CYS A 22 8.94 -13.46 22.45
N GLY A 23 8.88 -14.38 21.48
CA GLY A 23 9.53 -14.28 20.19
C GLY A 23 8.92 -13.15 19.35
N TYR A 24 9.01 -11.91 19.82
CA TYR A 24 8.82 -10.73 18.99
C TYR A 24 10.07 -10.60 18.12
N ALA A 25 10.06 -11.23 16.96
CA ALA A 25 10.95 -10.85 15.89
C ALA A 25 10.61 -9.40 15.53
N LEU A 26 11.56 -8.48 15.73
CA LEU A 26 11.47 -7.10 15.22
C LEU A 26 11.37 -7.20 13.69
N VAL A 27 10.13 -7.18 13.19
CA VAL A 27 9.84 -6.94 11.77
C VAL A 27 10.33 -5.53 11.47
N GLY A 28 11.53 -5.40 10.91
CA GLY A 28 12.12 -4.10 10.60
C GLY A 28 13.63 -4.09 10.36
N ARG A 29 14.33 -5.21 10.56
CA ARG A 29 15.76 -5.33 10.25
C ARG A 29 16.10 -6.33 9.15
N GLY A 30 15.11 -6.93 8.52
CA GLY A 30 15.28 -7.91 7.46
C GLY A 30 15.07 -7.37 6.04
N ILE A 31 15.28 -6.09 5.80
CA ILE A 31 15.28 -5.61 4.41
C ILE A 31 16.68 -5.87 3.86
N VAL A 32 16.90 -7.06 3.40
CA VAL A 32 18.01 -7.37 2.50
C VAL A 32 17.56 -6.99 1.09
N SER A 33 17.37 -5.70 0.85
CA SER A 33 17.36 -5.26 -0.55
C SER A 33 18.73 -5.62 -1.12
N ASP A 34 18.74 -6.27 -2.25
CA ASP A 34 19.96 -6.67 -2.94
C ASP A 34 20.93 -5.47 -3.00
N PRO A 35 22.13 -5.56 -2.39
CA PRO A 35 23.05 -4.44 -2.30
C PRO A 35 23.59 -3.98 -3.68
N THR A 36 23.35 -4.78 -4.71
CA THR A 36 23.71 -4.42 -6.09
C THR A 36 22.71 -3.45 -6.74
N ILE A 37 21.49 -3.33 -6.19
CA ILE A 37 20.48 -2.40 -6.70
C ILE A 37 20.68 -1.06 -6.02
N LYS A 38 21.18 -0.09 -6.76
CA LYS A 38 21.40 1.30 -6.33
C LYS A 38 20.48 2.26 -7.06
N ARG A 39 20.23 2.01 -8.34
CA ARG A 39 19.44 2.86 -9.21
C ARG A 39 18.19 2.12 -9.70
N ILE A 40 17.01 2.70 -9.42
CA ILE A 40 15.72 2.13 -9.79
C ILE A 40 15.04 3.02 -10.83
N GLY A 41 14.64 2.41 -11.95
CA GLY A 41 13.79 3.05 -12.95
C GLY A 41 12.31 2.86 -12.62
N VAL A 42 11.54 3.94 -12.66
CA VAL A 42 10.09 3.93 -12.47
C VAL A 42 9.46 4.70 -13.64
N PRO A 43 9.33 4.09 -14.82
CA PRO A 43 8.62 4.72 -15.93
C PRO A 43 7.16 4.95 -15.56
N THR A 44 6.52 5.93 -16.20
CA THR A 44 5.08 6.16 -16.01
C THR A 44 4.30 4.86 -16.27
N PHE A 45 3.44 4.50 -15.33
CA PHE A 45 2.62 3.29 -15.42
C PHE A 45 1.69 3.37 -16.63
N ALA A 46 1.42 2.23 -17.26
CA ALA A 46 0.40 2.16 -18.29
C ALA A 46 -0.99 2.36 -17.68
N ASN A 47 -1.88 3.04 -18.39
CA ASN A 47 -3.22 3.33 -17.89
C ASN A 47 -4.30 2.73 -18.83
N ALA A 48 -4.86 1.61 -18.43
CA ALA A 48 -5.99 0.97 -19.10
C ALA A 48 -7.35 1.29 -18.43
N THR A 49 -7.38 2.20 -17.45
CA THR A 49 -8.58 2.43 -16.63
C THR A 49 -9.58 3.41 -17.23
N GLY A 50 -9.18 4.25 -18.15
CA GLY A 50 -9.96 5.37 -18.67
C GLY A 50 -10.06 6.59 -17.71
N LYS A 51 -9.53 6.53 -16.47
CA LYS A 51 -9.44 7.71 -15.57
C LYS A 51 -8.20 8.52 -15.95
N PRO A 52 -8.36 9.77 -16.44
CA PRO A 52 -7.23 10.58 -16.88
C PRO A 52 -6.25 10.86 -15.75
N ALA A 53 -4.96 10.94 -16.09
CA ALA A 53 -3.85 11.31 -15.19
C ALA A 53 -3.67 10.43 -13.93
N LEU A 54 -4.42 9.32 -13.79
CA LEU A 54 -4.29 8.40 -12.66
C LEU A 54 -2.91 7.72 -12.64
N ASP A 55 -2.40 7.34 -13.79
CA ASP A 55 -1.06 6.80 -14.03
C ASP A 55 0.04 7.73 -13.56
N GLN A 56 -0.02 9.00 -13.94
CA GLN A 56 0.95 10.01 -13.53
C GLN A 56 0.94 10.20 -12.01
N LYS A 57 -0.26 10.31 -11.43
CA LYS A 57 -0.44 10.52 -9.99
C LYS A 57 0.11 9.33 -9.18
N ILE A 58 -0.24 8.11 -9.54
CA ILE A 58 0.25 6.90 -8.84
C ILE A 58 1.76 6.75 -9.03
N THR A 59 2.27 6.90 -10.25
CA THR A 59 3.72 6.81 -10.52
C THR A 59 4.50 7.81 -9.70
N GLN A 60 4.05 9.06 -9.65
CA GLN A 60 4.70 10.10 -8.86
C GLN A 60 4.76 9.74 -7.37
N ARG A 61 3.67 9.23 -6.80
CA ARG A 61 3.65 8.78 -5.39
C ARG A 61 4.59 7.59 -5.14
N VAL A 62 4.73 6.68 -6.09
CA VAL A 62 5.67 5.55 -6.00
C VAL A 62 7.12 6.06 -6.00
N ILE A 63 7.45 7.02 -6.86
CA ILE A 63 8.78 7.65 -6.90
C ILE A 63 9.07 8.37 -5.56
N GLU A 64 8.14 9.18 -5.08
CA GLU A 64 8.27 9.90 -3.80
C GLU A 64 8.49 8.94 -2.62
N GLU A 65 7.76 7.83 -2.58
CA GLU A 65 7.91 6.82 -1.53
C GLU A 65 9.26 6.10 -1.59
N LEU A 66 9.75 5.73 -2.79
CA LEU A 66 11.08 5.15 -2.97
C LEU A 66 12.18 6.12 -2.55
N LEU A 67 12.10 7.39 -2.94
CA LEU A 67 13.03 8.45 -2.53
C LEU A 67 13.02 8.65 -1.02
N ARG A 68 11.85 8.59 -0.38
CA ARG A 68 11.69 8.71 1.06
C ARG A 68 12.41 7.60 1.84
N ARG A 69 12.58 6.42 1.24
CA ARG A 69 13.38 5.33 1.83
C ARG A 69 14.87 5.65 1.87
N GLY A 70 15.34 6.64 1.09
CA GLY A 70 16.70 7.20 1.14
C GLY A 70 17.81 6.23 0.74
N ARG A 71 17.50 5.15 0.02
CA ARG A 71 18.44 4.05 -0.29
C ARG A 71 18.75 3.95 -1.78
N PHE A 72 17.92 4.53 -2.64
CA PHE A 72 17.98 4.37 -4.08
C PHE A 72 18.06 5.72 -4.78
N ASP A 73 18.81 5.75 -5.89
CA ASP A 73 18.67 6.77 -6.92
C ASP A 73 17.50 6.38 -7.81
N VAL A 74 16.46 7.22 -7.84
CA VAL A 74 15.18 6.90 -8.53
C VAL A 74 15.03 7.81 -9.74
N VAL A 75 14.86 7.20 -10.90
CA VAL A 75 14.72 7.88 -12.19
C VAL A 75 13.50 7.38 -12.95
N GLN A 76 13.01 8.13 -13.94
CA GLN A 76 11.86 7.70 -14.75
C GLN A 76 12.25 6.90 -16.00
N GLU A 77 13.54 6.83 -16.28
CA GLU A 77 14.09 6.14 -17.44
C GLU A 77 14.08 4.61 -17.24
N ARG A 78 13.98 3.89 -18.36
CA ARG A 78 14.09 2.43 -18.42
C ARG A 78 15.51 1.93 -18.58
N SER A 79 16.43 2.79 -19.02
CA SER A 79 17.82 2.45 -19.33
C SER A 79 18.79 3.06 -18.33
N GLY A 80 19.95 2.41 -18.14
CA GLY A 80 20.96 2.88 -17.20
C GLY A 80 20.58 2.71 -15.73
N VAL A 81 19.72 1.72 -15.42
CA VAL A 81 19.23 1.39 -14.09
C VAL A 81 19.51 -0.07 -13.75
N ASP A 82 19.60 -0.38 -12.48
CA ASP A 82 19.85 -1.74 -11.99
C ASP A 82 18.56 -2.57 -11.95
N ALA A 83 17.44 -1.92 -11.60
CA ALA A 83 16.13 -2.54 -11.52
C ALA A 83 15.02 -1.60 -12.04
N LEU A 84 13.90 -2.19 -12.44
CA LEU A 84 12.73 -1.50 -12.93
C LEU A 84 11.51 -1.82 -12.07
N VAL A 85 10.69 -0.81 -11.81
CA VAL A 85 9.32 -0.95 -11.32
C VAL A 85 8.39 -0.60 -12.47
N GLU A 86 7.71 -1.58 -13.01
CA GLU A 86 6.75 -1.42 -14.09
C GLU A 86 5.34 -1.68 -13.57
N GLY A 87 4.39 -0.84 -13.97
CA GLY A 87 2.99 -0.94 -13.57
C GLY A 87 2.04 -0.72 -14.73
N GLU A 88 0.90 -1.41 -14.65
CA GLU A 88 -0.24 -1.20 -15.52
C GLU A 88 -1.50 -1.10 -14.64
N LEU A 89 -2.19 0.03 -14.72
CA LEU A 89 -3.46 0.25 -14.05
C LEU A 89 -4.56 -0.41 -14.89
N LEU A 90 -5.10 -1.51 -14.37
CA LEU A 90 -6.06 -2.35 -15.10
C LEU A 90 -7.50 -1.87 -14.96
N ARG A 91 -7.87 -1.36 -13.76
CA ARG A 91 -9.24 -0.99 -13.44
C ARG A 91 -9.29 0.14 -12.43
N TYR A 92 -10.22 1.05 -12.69
CA TYR A 92 -10.69 2.08 -11.76
C TYR A 92 -12.21 1.92 -11.63
N GLN A 93 -12.71 1.84 -10.40
CA GLN A 93 -14.14 1.73 -10.12
C GLN A 93 -14.50 2.71 -9.01
N ALA A 94 -15.55 3.51 -9.23
CA ALA A 94 -16.18 4.32 -8.20
C ALA A 94 -17.62 3.82 -8.03
N GLN A 95 -17.98 3.39 -6.83
CA GLN A 95 -19.28 2.79 -6.54
C GLN A 95 -19.88 3.38 -5.27
N PRO A 96 -21.19 3.69 -5.24
CA PRO A 96 -21.86 4.10 -4.03
C PRO A 96 -21.88 2.96 -3.02
N VAL A 97 -21.50 3.25 -1.76
CA VAL A 97 -21.44 2.28 -0.66
C VAL A 97 -22.19 2.75 0.59
N GLY A 98 -22.65 4.00 0.59
CA GLY A 98 -23.50 4.56 1.64
C GLY A 98 -24.59 5.42 1.04
N PHE A 99 -25.75 5.42 1.70
CA PHE A 99 -26.92 6.18 1.28
C PHE A 99 -27.47 6.95 2.48
N SER A 100 -27.99 8.14 2.23
CA SER A 100 -28.75 8.95 3.19
C SER A 100 -30.17 9.17 2.67
N GLU A 101 -31.11 9.27 3.59
CA GLU A 101 -32.47 9.65 3.30
C GLU A 101 -32.64 11.16 3.59
N GLU A 102 -33.10 11.91 2.61
CA GLU A 102 -33.45 13.32 2.77
C GLU A 102 -34.95 13.49 2.61
N ALA A 103 -35.54 14.35 3.45
CA ALA A 103 -36.95 14.67 3.33
C ALA A 103 -37.19 15.45 2.02
N ALA A 104 -38.01 14.85 1.13
CA ALA A 104 -38.46 15.54 -0.06
C ALA A 104 -39.64 16.47 0.26
N GLY A 105 -39.62 17.67 -0.35
CA GLY A 105 -40.75 18.57 -0.23
C GLY A 105 -42.06 17.90 -0.71
N GLY A 106 -43.02 17.69 0.18
CA GLY A 106 -44.27 17.00 -0.12
C GLY A 106 -44.56 15.72 0.71
N GLY A 107 -43.75 15.45 1.75
CA GLY A 107 -43.95 14.32 2.70
C GLY A 107 -43.37 12.99 2.28
N GLY A 108 -42.51 12.96 1.23
CA GLY A 108 -41.74 11.78 0.81
C GLY A 108 -40.30 11.84 1.31
N THR A 109 -39.55 10.72 1.19
CA THR A 109 -38.11 10.62 1.39
C THR A 109 -37.43 10.33 0.05
N THR A 110 -36.27 10.95 -0.19
CA THR A 110 -35.42 10.66 -1.35
C THR A 110 -34.13 10.01 -0.83
N THR A 111 -33.78 8.86 -1.36
CA THR A 111 -32.52 8.18 -1.05
C THR A 111 -31.42 8.67 -2.00
N GLN A 112 -30.35 9.22 -1.45
CA GLN A 112 -29.19 9.68 -2.21
C GLN A 112 -27.94 8.96 -1.74
N ALA A 113 -26.98 8.74 -2.68
CA ALA A 113 -25.68 8.21 -2.31
C ALA A 113 -24.93 9.26 -1.48
N SER A 114 -24.51 8.89 -0.29
CA SER A 114 -23.78 9.77 0.66
C SER A 114 -22.30 9.39 0.76
N ARG A 115 -21.91 8.19 0.31
CA ARG A 115 -20.52 7.72 0.34
C ARG A 115 -20.23 6.85 -0.87
N TYR A 116 -19.04 7.05 -1.43
CA TYR A 116 -18.51 6.27 -2.53
C TYR A 116 -17.24 5.57 -2.12
N ALA A 117 -17.00 4.38 -2.68
CA ALA A 117 -15.72 3.69 -2.62
C ALA A 117 -15.07 3.75 -4.00
N ILE A 118 -13.81 4.14 -4.03
CA ILE A 118 -12.96 4.00 -5.20
C ILE A 118 -12.04 2.81 -5.02
N THR A 119 -11.89 2.02 -6.08
CA THR A 119 -10.99 0.86 -6.11
C THR A 119 -10.12 0.95 -7.35
N VAL A 120 -8.81 0.82 -7.17
CA VAL A 120 -7.81 0.72 -8.23
C VAL A 120 -7.21 -0.66 -8.20
N THR A 121 -7.14 -1.33 -9.35
CA THR A 121 -6.44 -2.61 -9.53
C THR A 121 -5.31 -2.41 -10.52
N ALA A 122 -4.12 -2.86 -10.16
CA ALA A 122 -2.92 -2.73 -10.98
C ALA A 122 -2.17 -4.05 -11.09
N LYS A 123 -1.51 -4.26 -12.22
CA LYS A 123 -0.47 -5.26 -12.40
C LYS A 123 0.87 -4.60 -12.21
N ILE A 124 1.69 -5.14 -11.33
CA ILE A 124 3.00 -4.57 -10.99
C ILE A 124 4.08 -5.62 -11.12
N ARG A 125 5.23 -5.20 -11.63
CA ARG A 125 6.44 -6.01 -11.72
C ARG A 125 7.64 -5.20 -11.23
N TYR A 126 8.41 -5.77 -10.33
CA TYR A 126 9.70 -5.25 -9.87
C TYR A 126 10.78 -6.28 -10.13
N GLY A 127 11.83 -5.92 -10.84
CA GLY A 127 12.90 -6.86 -11.18
C GLY A 127 14.16 -6.19 -11.68
N LYS A 128 15.28 -6.93 -11.68
CA LYS A 128 16.53 -6.48 -12.29
C LYS A 128 16.40 -6.43 -13.81
N VAL A 129 17.01 -5.43 -14.43
CA VAL A 129 16.96 -5.24 -15.90
C VAL A 129 17.48 -6.47 -16.67
N ASN A 130 18.49 -7.15 -16.13
CA ASN A 130 19.14 -8.28 -16.79
C ASN A 130 18.68 -9.65 -16.27
N ALA A 131 17.63 -9.72 -15.47
CA ALA A 131 17.11 -10.98 -14.94
C ALA A 131 15.80 -11.36 -15.64
N PRO A 132 15.60 -12.64 -16.02
CA PRO A 132 14.38 -13.09 -16.69
C PRO A 132 13.17 -13.09 -15.72
N GLU A 133 13.41 -13.33 -14.44
CA GLU A 133 12.36 -13.40 -13.42
C GLU A 133 12.31 -12.12 -12.58
N PRO A 134 11.11 -11.65 -12.23
CA PRO A 134 10.97 -10.51 -11.35
C PRO A 134 11.38 -10.89 -9.92
N ILE A 135 11.90 -9.93 -9.18
CA ILE A 135 12.12 -10.05 -7.74
C ILE A 135 10.78 -10.13 -7.02
N TRP A 136 9.84 -9.32 -7.47
CA TRP A 136 8.47 -9.29 -6.96
C TRP A 136 7.48 -8.94 -8.07
N SER A 137 6.32 -9.58 -8.06
CA SER A 137 5.22 -9.24 -8.97
C SER A 137 3.87 -9.53 -8.34
N ASN A 138 2.88 -8.76 -8.77
CA ASN A 138 1.48 -8.97 -8.41
C ASN A 138 0.60 -8.57 -9.59
N ASP A 139 -0.20 -9.49 -10.10
CA ASP A 139 -1.05 -9.28 -11.26
C ASP A 139 -2.39 -8.60 -10.92
N ALA A 140 -2.73 -8.48 -9.64
CA ALA A 140 -3.99 -7.89 -9.16
C ALA A 140 -3.80 -7.12 -7.85
N PHE A 141 -2.76 -6.27 -7.80
CA PHE A 141 -2.50 -5.40 -6.66
C PHE A 141 -3.62 -4.37 -6.54
N GLN A 142 -4.39 -4.45 -5.45
CA GLN A 142 -5.63 -3.71 -5.31
C GLN A 142 -5.59 -2.77 -4.12
N PHE A 143 -6.13 -1.55 -4.32
CA PHE A 143 -6.31 -0.54 -3.30
C PHE A 143 -7.69 0.07 -3.36
N ARG A 144 -8.22 0.39 -2.16
CA ARG A 144 -9.54 0.99 -1.98
C ARG A 144 -9.45 2.15 -0.99
N ASP A 145 -10.17 3.23 -1.30
CA ASP A 145 -10.44 4.34 -0.40
C ASP A 145 -11.92 4.73 -0.51
N GLU A 146 -12.42 5.43 0.49
CA GLU A 146 -13.82 5.87 0.54
C GLU A 146 -13.88 7.39 0.75
N TYR A 147 -14.89 8.01 0.17
CA TYR A 147 -15.15 9.43 0.38
C TYR A 147 -16.64 9.70 0.52
N GLU A 148 -16.95 10.68 1.35
CA GLU A 148 -18.31 11.16 1.55
C GLU A 148 -18.64 12.23 0.52
N VAL A 149 -19.85 12.15 0.00
CA VAL A 149 -20.44 13.21 -0.86
C VAL A 149 -21.49 13.95 -0.04
N GLY A 150 -21.37 15.27 -0.03
CA GLY A 150 -22.40 16.15 0.55
C GLY A 150 -23.54 16.33 -0.43
N SER A 151 -24.57 17.01 0.03
CA SER A 151 -25.73 17.41 -0.79
C SER A 151 -25.39 18.43 -1.90
N ASP A 152 -24.19 19.03 -1.88
CA ASP A 152 -23.72 19.95 -2.92
C ASP A 152 -22.97 19.20 -4.03
N PRO A 153 -23.57 19.06 -5.25
CA PRO A 153 -22.96 18.39 -6.37
C PRO A 153 -21.63 19.04 -6.83
N ALA A 154 -21.41 20.33 -6.55
CA ALA A 154 -20.20 21.04 -6.94
C ALA A 154 -18.95 20.48 -6.21
N THR A 155 -19.13 19.94 -5.01
CA THR A 155 -18.03 19.39 -4.21
C THR A 155 -17.69 17.92 -4.53
N PHE A 156 -18.50 17.25 -5.35
CA PHE A 156 -18.34 15.82 -5.66
C PHE A 156 -16.97 15.51 -6.28
N PHE A 157 -16.60 16.24 -7.31
CA PHE A 157 -15.34 16.03 -8.04
C PHE A 157 -14.12 16.35 -7.19
N ASP A 158 -14.18 17.39 -6.37
CA ASP A 158 -13.09 17.75 -5.46
C ASP A 158 -12.85 16.68 -4.40
N ARG A 159 -13.92 16.08 -3.89
CA ARG A 159 -13.83 14.99 -2.90
C ARG A 159 -13.31 13.70 -3.50
N GLU A 160 -13.73 13.36 -4.72
CA GLU A 160 -13.17 12.23 -5.47
C GLU A 160 -11.67 12.43 -5.70
N GLU A 161 -11.25 13.62 -6.13
CA GLU A 161 -9.84 13.93 -6.40
C GLU A 161 -8.98 13.79 -5.13
N GLN A 162 -9.45 14.31 -4.00
CA GLN A 162 -8.79 14.13 -2.70
C GLN A 162 -8.71 12.66 -2.28
N ALA A 163 -9.75 11.87 -2.55
CA ALA A 163 -9.75 10.45 -2.26
C ALA A 163 -8.74 9.69 -3.16
N ILE A 164 -8.62 10.07 -4.43
CA ILE A 164 -7.61 9.53 -5.33
C ILE A 164 -6.20 9.86 -4.83
N ASP A 165 -5.95 11.05 -4.30
CA ASP A 165 -4.64 11.44 -3.74
C ASP A 165 -4.26 10.60 -2.51
N ARG A 166 -5.22 10.35 -1.61
CA ARG A 166 -5.01 9.49 -0.45
C ARG A 166 -4.77 8.05 -0.87
N LEU A 167 -5.59 7.55 -1.82
CA LEU A 167 -5.45 6.21 -2.37
C LEU A 167 -4.07 6.02 -3.02
N ALA A 168 -3.64 6.96 -3.87
CA ALA A 168 -2.34 6.91 -4.53
C ALA A 168 -1.18 6.88 -3.52
N THR A 169 -1.28 7.66 -2.44
CA THR A 169 -0.29 7.68 -1.36
C THR A 169 -0.23 6.34 -0.62
N SER A 170 -1.39 5.77 -0.29
CA SER A 170 -1.49 4.47 0.41
C SER A 170 -1.05 3.31 -0.49
N PHE A 171 -1.44 3.36 -1.77
CA PHE A 171 -0.99 2.43 -2.80
C PHE A 171 0.55 2.40 -2.90
N ALA A 172 1.18 3.57 -3.07
CA ALA A 172 2.62 3.69 -3.20
C ALA A 172 3.36 3.16 -1.96
N ARG A 173 2.87 3.52 -0.77
CA ARG A 173 3.45 3.08 0.50
C ARG A 173 3.42 1.57 0.65
N SER A 174 2.29 0.94 0.35
CA SER A 174 2.13 -0.52 0.44
C SER A 174 2.87 -1.25 -0.66
N LEU A 175 2.89 -0.71 -1.88
CA LEU A 175 3.65 -1.27 -2.98
C LEU A 175 5.15 -1.31 -2.67
N VAL A 176 5.72 -0.17 -2.25
CA VAL A 176 7.14 -0.07 -1.92
C VAL A 176 7.51 -0.97 -0.74
N ALA A 177 6.65 -1.07 0.28
CA ALA A 177 6.85 -2.01 1.38
C ALA A 177 6.87 -3.45 0.87
N ALA A 178 5.87 -3.88 0.09
CA ALA A 178 5.78 -5.24 -0.46
C ALA A 178 6.98 -5.60 -1.35
N MET A 179 7.43 -4.67 -2.19
CA MET A 179 8.60 -4.90 -3.06
C MET A 179 9.91 -5.04 -2.26
N LEU A 180 10.09 -4.26 -1.19
CA LEU A 180 11.32 -4.24 -0.41
C LEU A 180 11.36 -5.31 0.69
N GLU A 181 10.23 -5.89 1.06
CA GLU A 181 10.09 -6.97 2.06
C GLU A 181 10.08 -8.37 1.41
N ALA A 182 10.09 -8.45 0.08
CA ALA A 182 10.04 -9.71 -0.67
C ALA A 182 11.38 -10.48 -0.71
N PHE A 183 12.33 -10.15 0.19
CA PHE A 183 13.66 -10.79 0.28
C PHE A 183 13.83 -11.60 1.57
#